data_3884c5af150f905d14575c8d0cacf1c6
#
_entry.id   3884c5af150f905d14575c8d0cacf1c6
#
_cell.length_a   1.000
_cell.length_b   1.000
_cell.length_c   1.000
_cell.angle_alpha   90.00
_cell.angle_beta   90.00
_cell.angle_gamma   90.00
#
_symmetry.space_group_name_H-M   'P 1'
#
loop_
_entity.id
_entity.type
_entity.pdbx_description
1 polymer ?
#
loop_
_entity_poly.entity_id
_entity_poly.type
_entity_poly.pdbx_seq_one_letter_code
_entity_poly.pdbx_strand_id
1 'polypeptide(L)'
;MSRQPIVEDGSGRMSGDDARRRLLAGAPVTERRLDLAGVSTAVLEGGDGPPVVLLHGQGGWSGMWLPVIADLVTTHRVVAPDLPGLGASEVPDGPPDAARVLAWLGELIQRTCPSPPALVGASLGASIAARFAIAHPDRLTRLVLVGAGSLARFRPAPGVALALIRFIARPGERTQDRFLRQVTVDPSRVRALLGERWEASQAYNLDRARTPSVRAANRRLLRELGTKTIPPHELARIAVPTSLIWGRHDRVMRLRIAEEASVRYGWPLHVIEDAGHFSLEQPQACRAALRTALGQQRR
;
A
#
# COMPACT_ATOMS: atom_id res chain seq x y z
N MET A 1 -12.57 30.60 9.76
CA MET A 1 -12.34 29.13 9.77
C MET A 1 -11.86 28.74 11.19
N SER A 2 -12.76 28.22 12.00
CA SER A 2 -12.48 27.87 13.40
C SER A 2 -11.55 26.66 13.48
N ARG A 3 -10.39 26.83 14.11
CA ARG A 3 -9.50 25.71 14.47
C ARG A 3 -10.20 24.90 15.56
N GLN A 4 -10.62 23.68 15.25
CA GLN A 4 -11.06 22.74 16.27
C GLN A 4 -9.88 22.44 17.23
N PRO A 5 -10.13 22.36 18.54
CA PRO A 5 -9.08 22.08 19.52
C PRO A 5 -8.50 20.67 19.33
N ILE A 6 -7.18 20.56 19.50
CA ILE A 6 -6.46 19.29 19.51
C ILE A 6 -6.87 18.54 20.78
N VAL A 7 -7.44 17.36 20.63
CA VAL A 7 -7.65 16.45 21.76
C VAL A 7 -6.35 15.69 21.98
N GLU A 8 -5.57 16.13 22.95
CA GLU A 8 -4.40 15.36 23.42
C GLU A 8 -4.90 14.16 24.24
N ASP A 9 -4.41 12.96 23.96
CA ASP A 9 -4.52 11.89 24.93
C ASP A 9 -3.72 12.33 26.16
N GLY A 10 -4.18 12.19 27.38
CA GLY A 10 -3.55 12.74 28.60
C GLY A 10 -2.02 12.57 28.74
N SER A 11 -1.29 12.23 27.67
CA SER A 11 0.17 12.11 27.52
C SER A 11 0.81 13.26 26.72
N GLY A 12 0.04 14.25 26.24
CA GLY A 12 0.53 15.33 25.36
C GLY A 12 0.88 14.89 23.94
N ARG A 13 0.45 13.68 23.53
CA ARG A 13 0.70 13.14 22.19
C ARG A 13 -0.56 13.24 21.32
N MET A 14 -0.35 13.47 20.02
CA MET A 14 -1.44 13.47 19.03
C MET A 14 -2.07 12.09 18.96
N SER A 15 -3.41 12.00 19.05
CA SER A 15 -4.13 10.75 18.87
C SER A 15 -4.00 10.23 17.42
N GLY A 16 -4.19 8.92 17.20
CA GLY A 16 -4.18 8.34 15.85
C GLY A 16 -5.22 8.97 14.94
N ASP A 17 -6.42 9.25 15.44
CA ASP A 17 -7.50 9.85 14.66
C ASP A 17 -7.23 11.32 14.30
N ASP A 18 -6.65 12.10 15.23
CA ASP A 18 -6.23 13.48 14.93
C ASP A 18 -5.11 13.51 13.90
N ALA A 19 -4.15 12.60 14.04
CA ALA A 19 -3.06 12.45 13.09
C ALA A 19 -3.59 12.11 11.68
N ARG A 20 -4.53 11.14 11.59
CA ARG A 20 -5.18 10.79 10.31
C ARG A 20 -5.91 11.97 9.71
N ARG A 21 -6.72 12.70 10.49
CA ARG A 21 -7.42 13.90 10.00
C ARG A 21 -6.46 14.95 9.44
N ARG A 22 -5.33 15.21 10.11
CA ARG A 22 -4.30 16.14 9.63
C ARG A 22 -3.65 15.66 8.33
N LEU A 23 -3.39 14.37 8.21
CA LEU A 23 -2.80 13.79 7.00
C LEU A 23 -3.73 13.90 5.79
N LEU A 24 -5.04 13.77 6.00
CA LEU A 24 -6.04 13.85 4.94
C LEU A 24 -6.51 15.29 4.65
N ALA A 25 -6.19 16.26 5.52
CA ALA A 25 -6.60 17.65 5.32
C ALA A 25 -6.09 18.21 3.99
N GLY A 26 -7.00 18.71 3.15
CA GLY A 26 -6.70 19.27 1.82
C GLY A 26 -6.28 18.24 0.77
N ALA A 27 -6.37 16.95 1.05
CA ALA A 27 -6.22 15.90 0.04
C ALA A 27 -7.46 15.88 -0.88
N PRO A 28 -7.31 15.63 -2.20
CA PRO A 28 -8.43 15.61 -3.14
C PRO A 28 -9.18 14.26 -3.09
N VAL A 29 -9.47 13.80 -1.88
CA VAL A 29 -10.20 12.56 -1.60
C VAL A 29 -11.15 12.77 -0.43
N THR A 30 -12.23 11.99 -0.41
CA THR A 30 -13.14 11.84 0.73
C THR A 30 -12.94 10.49 1.36
N GLU A 31 -13.07 10.41 2.69
CA GLU A 31 -13.06 9.14 3.39
C GLU A 31 -14.48 8.64 3.59
N ARG A 32 -14.72 7.38 3.22
CA ARG A 32 -15.97 6.67 3.49
C ARG A 32 -15.70 5.39 4.27
N ARG A 33 -16.72 4.93 5.00
CA ARG A 33 -16.69 3.63 5.65
C ARG A 33 -17.69 2.68 4.99
N LEU A 34 -17.22 1.47 4.66
CA LEU A 34 -18.01 0.42 4.00
C LEU A 34 -17.86 -0.89 4.76
N ASP A 35 -18.96 -1.61 4.95
CA ASP A 35 -18.93 -2.98 5.46
C ASP A 35 -18.82 -3.95 4.29
N LEU A 36 -17.69 -4.66 4.20
CA LEU A 36 -17.31 -5.52 3.09
C LEU A 36 -16.84 -6.87 3.63
N ALA A 37 -17.54 -7.96 3.34
CA ALA A 37 -17.22 -9.30 3.84
C ALA A 37 -16.97 -9.34 5.37
N GLY A 38 -17.75 -8.59 6.15
CA GLY A 38 -17.59 -8.46 7.60
C GLY A 38 -16.40 -7.61 8.05
N VAL A 39 -15.82 -6.80 7.18
CA VAL A 39 -14.76 -5.83 7.47
C VAL A 39 -15.34 -4.42 7.40
N SER A 40 -15.31 -3.69 8.51
CA SER A 40 -15.59 -2.24 8.51
C SER A 40 -14.40 -1.52 7.90
N THR A 41 -14.52 -1.16 6.62
CA THR A 41 -13.42 -0.70 5.76
C THR A 41 -13.41 0.81 5.61
N ALA A 42 -12.30 1.46 5.95
CA ALA A 42 -12.05 2.85 5.61
C ALA A 42 -11.51 2.93 4.17
N VAL A 43 -12.15 3.76 3.33
CA VAL A 43 -11.82 3.90 1.92
C VAL A 43 -11.64 5.38 1.58
N LEU A 44 -10.52 5.73 0.96
CA LEU A 44 -10.33 7.05 0.35
C LEU A 44 -10.79 7.00 -1.11
N GLU A 45 -11.68 7.89 -1.49
CA GLU A 45 -12.22 7.99 -2.86
C GLU A 45 -12.08 9.40 -3.40
N GLY A 46 -11.78 9.53 -4.70
CA GLY A 46 -11.71 10.83 -5.37
C GLY A 46 -11.59 10.69 -6.88
N GLY A 47 -11.89 11.78 -7.59
CA GLY A 47 -11.84 11.84 -9.04
C GLY A 47 -12.99 11.10 -9.73
N ASP A 48 -13.09 11.35 -11.04
CA ASP A 48 -14.03 10.72 -11.96
C ASP A 48 -13.26 10.14 -13.15
N GLY A 49 -13.72 9.05 -13.71
CA GLY A 49 -13.07 8.39 -14.83
C GLY A 49 -12.91 6.89 -14.65
N PRO A 50 -12.06 6.22 -15.43
CA PRO A 50 -11.79 4.79 -15.28
C PRO A 50 -11.32 4.48 -13.86
N PRO A 51 -11.88 3.45 -13.18
CA PRO A 51 -11.55 3.18 -11.80
C PRO A 51 -10.15 2.59 -11.65
N VAL A 52 -9.45 3.05 -10.59
CA VAL A 52 -8.19 2.49 -10.12
C VAL A 52 -8.28 2.19 -8.63
N VAL A 53 -7.97 0.95 -8.25
CA VAL A 53 -7.90 0.51 -6.84
C VAL A 53 -6.45 0.44 -6.40
N LEU A 54 -6.12 1.09 -5.27
CA LEU A 54 -4.76 1.21 -4.75
C LEU A 54 -4.63 0.46 -3.40
N LEU A 55 -3.94 -0.68 -3.38
CA LEU A 55 -3.72 -1.47 -2.17
C LEU A 55 -2.36 -1.16 -1.55
N HIS A 56 -2.35 -0.72 -0.31
CA HIS A 56 -1.12 -0.37 0.41
C HIS A 56 -0.33 -1.59 0.89
N GLY A 57 0.92 -1.35 1.34
CA GLY A 57 1.81 -2.38 1.88
C GLY A 57 1.55 -2.74 3.34
N GLN A 58 2.34 -3.70 3.83
CA GLN A 58 2.30 -4.18 5.21
C GLN A 58 2.52 -3.04 6.21
N GLY A 59 1.70 -3.02 7.26
CA GLY A 59 1.81 -2.04 8.35
C GLY A 59 1.52 -0.59 7.93
N GLY A 60 1.13 -0.38 6.65
CA GLY A 60 0.74 0.91 6.12
C GLY A 60 -0.77 1.17 6.23
N TRP A 61 -1.21 2.17 5.48
CA TRP A 61 -2.60 2.57 5.30
C TRP A 61 -2.76 3.27 3.95
N SER A 62 -3.98 3.52 3.51
CA SER A 62 -4.30 4.11 2.21
C SER A 62 -3.61 5.44 1.92
N GLY A 63 -3.34 6.23 2.97
CA GLY A 63 -2.63 7.52 2.84
C GLY A 63 -1.18 7.41 2.36
N MET A 64 -0.58 6.22 2.30
CA MET A 64 0.72 6.07 1.64
C MET A 64 0.67 6.51 0.17
N TRP A 65 -0.49 6.44 -0.46
CA TRP A 65 -0.70 6.80 -1.85
C TRP A 65 -0.94 8.30 -2.10
N LEU A 66 -1.12 9.12 -1.04
CA LEU A 66 -1.37 10.57 -1.18
C LEU A 66 -0.38 11.29 -2.11
N PRO A 67 0.94 10.95 -2.15
CA PRO A 67 1.89 11.57 -3.07
C PRO A 67 1.55 11.40 -4.56
N VAL A 68 0.77 10.39 -4.93
CA VAL A 68 0.38 10.09 -6.31
C VAL A 68 -1.12 10.28 -6.56
N ILE A 69 -1.94 10.26 -5.52
CA ILE A 69 -3.41 10.40 -5.61
C ILE A 69 -3.79 11.74 -6.25
N ALA A 70 -3.15 12.84 -5.87
CA ALA A 70 -3.45 14.16 -6.41
C ALA A 70 -3.33 14.25 -7.95
N ASP A 71 -2.46 13.44 -8.52
CA ASP A 71 -2.30 13.30 -9.95
C ASP A 71 -3.33 12.34 -10.56
N LEU A 72 -3.55 11.20 -9.91
CA LEU A 72 -4.47 10.18 -10.41
C LEU A 72 -5.93 10.63 -10.44
N VAL A 73 -6.39 11.41 -9.47
CA VAL A 73 -7.78 11.90 -9.41
C VAL A 73 -8.14 12.85 -10.57
N THR A 74 -7.15 13.39 -11.28
CA THR A 74 -7.40 14.23 -12.46
C THR A 74 -7.85 13.44 -13.68
N THR A 75 -7.66 12.12 -13.67
CA THR A 75 -7.90 11.25 -14.84
C THR A 75 -8.59 9.94 -14.49
N HIS A 76 -8.62 9.55 -13.22
CA HIS A 76 -9.20 8.30 -12.74
C HIS A 76 -10.11 8.52 -11.54
N ARG A 77 -11.09 7.63 -11.38
CA ARG A 77 -11.74 7.40 -10.10
C ARG A 77 -10.82 6.56 -9.24
N VAL A 78 -10.24 7.18 -8.22
CA VAL A 78 -9.34 6.51 -7.27
C VAL A 78 -10.14 5.90 -6.13
N VAL A 79 -9.86 4.65 -5.79
CA VAL A 79 -10.36 3.92 -4.64
C VAL A 79 -9.16 3.36 -3.87
N ALA A 80 -8.87 3.89 -2.70
CA ALA A 80 -7.74 3.46 -1.88
C ALA A 80 -8.24 3.01 -0.49
N PRO A 81 -8.51 1.71 -0.30
CA PRO A 81 -8.94 1.19 0.99
C PRO A 81 -7.77 0.99 1.94
N ASP A 82 -8.04 1.08 3.23
CA ASP A 82 -7.20 0.46 4.24
C ASP A 82 -7.45 -1.06 4.22
N LEU A 83 -6.38 -1.85 4.15
CA LEU A 83 -6.48 -3.32 4.13
C LEU A 83 -7.17 -3.84 5.39
N PRO A 84 -7.84 -5.02 5.34
CA PRO A 84 -8.57 -5.58 6.47
C PRO A 84 -7.75 -5.65 7.76
N GLY A 85 -8.20 -4.92 8.80
CA GLY A 85 -7.56 -4.83 10.10
C GLY A 85 -6.29 -3.95 10.14
N LEU A 86 -5.98 -3.21 9.07
CA LEU A 86 -4.90 -2.22 9.00
C LEU A 86 -5.47 -0.82 8.83
N GLY A 87 -4.63 0.21 9.08
CA GLY A 87 -5.08 1.58 9.03
C GLY A 87 -6.26 1.83 9.96
N ALA A 88 -7.36 2.36 9.46
CA ALA A 88 -8.62 2.55 10.16
C ALA A 88 -9.68 1.47 9.83
N SER A 89 -9.32 0.43 9.06
CA SER A 89 -10.21 -0.72 8.82
C SER A 89 -10.19 -1.69 9.99
N GLU A 90 -11.38 -2.21 10.36
CA GLU A 90 -11.59 -3.06 11.52
C GLU A 90 -12.17 -4.42 11.11
N VAL A 91 -11.74 -5.47 11.80
CA VAL A 91 -12.26 -6.84 11.62
C VAL A 91 -12.76 -7.34 12.97
N PRO A 92 -14.07 -7.20 13.27
CA PRO A 92 -14.64 -7.53 14.58
C PRO A 92 -14.36 -8.97 15.00
N ASP A 93 -14.45 -9.93 14.06
CA ASP A 93 -14.34 -11.37 14.33
C ASP A 93 -12.89 -11.88 14.31
N GLY A 94 -11.91 -10.97 14.47
CA GLY A 94 -10.49 -11.31 14.51
C GLY A 94 -9.78 -11.23 13.16
N PRO A 95 -8.46 -11.51 13.14
CA PRO A 95 -7.62 -11.28 11.96
C PRO A 95 -8.07 -12.09 10.75
N PRO A 96 -8.21 -11.45 9.55
CA PRO A 96 -8.72 -12.10 8.36
C PRO A 96 -7.72 -13.12 7.79
N ASP A 97 -8.22 -14.21 7.22
CA ASP A 97 -7.45 -15.13 6.39
C ASP A 97 -7.39 -14.68 4.91
N ALA A 98 -6.65 -15.43 4.10
CA ALA A 98 -6.47 -15.11 2.69
C ALA A 98 -7.80 -15.14 1.91
N ALA A 99 -8.69 -16.09 2.20
CA ALA A 99 -9.99 -16.22 1.50
C ALA A 99 -10.88 -15.01 1.78
N ARG A 100 -10.98 -14.60 3.06
CA ARG A 100 -11.76 -13.41 3.46
C ARG A 100 -11.20 -12.13 2.83
N VAL A 101 -9.86 -11.99 2.72
CA VAL A 101 -9.24 -10.83 2.06
C VAL A 101 -9.58 -10.76 0.57
N LEU A 102 -9.58 -11.88 -0.14
CA LEU A 102 -9.94 -11.92 -1.56
C LEU A 102 -11.45 -11.66 -1.76
N ALA A 103 -12.32 -12.21 -0.91
CA ALA A 103 -13.75 -11.93 -0.93
C ALA A 103 -14.03 -10.44 -0.66
N TRP A 104 -13.36 -9.87 0.37
CA TRP A 104 -13.41 -8.44 0.69
C TRP A 104 -13.02 -7.56 -0.52
N LEU A 105 -11.92 -7.89 -1.19
CA LEU A 105 -11.48 -7.13 -2.38
C LEU A 105 -12.49 -7.25 -3.52
N GLY A 106 -13.07 -8.43 -3.70
CA GLY A 106 -14.14 -8.67 -4.67
C GLY A 106 -15.36 -7.81 -4.41
N GLU A 107 -15.81 -7.71 -3.18
CA GLU A 107 -16.94 -6.89 -2.76
C GLU A 107 -16.62 -5.39 -2.84
N LEU A 108 -15.40 -4.98 -2.45
CA LEU A 108 -14.93 -3.59 -2.62
C LEU A 108 -15.05 -3.15 -4.07
N ILE A 109 -14.48 -3.92 -5.01
CA ILE A 109 -14.52 -3.62 -6.44
C ILE A 109 -15.98 -3.52 -6.93
N GLN A 110 -16.82 -4.46 -6.54
CA GLN A 110 -18.23 -4.48 -6.94
C GLN A 110 -19.00 -3.24 -6.46
N ARG A 111 -18.70 -2.76 -5.24
CA ARG A 111 -19.45 -1.66 -4.63
C ARG A 111 -18.91 -0.26 -4.95
N THR A 112 -17.65 -0.16 -5.37
CA THR A 112 -17.00 1.15 -5.58
C THR A 112 -16.64 1.44 -7.03
N CYS A 113 -16.55 0.40 -7.87
CA CYS A 113 -16.12 0.54 -9.26
C CYS A 113 -17.27 0.26 -10.22
N PRO A 114 -17.68 1.24 -11.06
CA PRO A 114 -18.77 1.07 -12.04
C PRO A 114 -18.40 0.15 -13.20
N SER A 115 -17.12 -0.12 -13.40
CA SER A 115 -16.55 -1.03 -14.40
C SER A 115 -15.29 -1.72 -13.82
N PRO A 116 -14.77 -2.79 -14.45
CA PRO A 116 -13.53 -3.42 -14.00
C PRO A 116 -12.38 -2.41 -13.84
N PRO A 117 -11.75 -2.30 -12.64
CA PRO A 117 -10.69 -1.34 -12.38
C PRO A 117 -9.32 -1.79 -12.88
N ALA A 118 -8.39 -0.85 -12.97
CA ALA A 118 -6.99 -1.17 -12.83
C ALA A 118 -6.69 -1.42 -11.34
N LEU A 119 -5.95 -2.48 -11.03
CA LEU A 119 -5.57 -2.82 -9.66
C LEU A 119 -4.08 -2.59 -9.45
N VAL A 120 -3.74 -1.69 -8.54
CA VAL A 120 -2.37 -1.35 -8.16
C VAL A 120 -2.13 -1.82 -6.74
N GLY A 121 -1.11 -2.62 -6.53
CA GLY A 121 -0.74 -3.07 -5.18
C GLY A 121 0.73 -2.81 -4.87
N ALA A 122 1.02 -2.37 -3.63
CA ALA A 122 2.38 -2.23 -3.13
C ALA A 122 2.70 -3.33 -2.11
N SER A 123 3.85 -4.00 -2.27
CA SER A 123 4.36 -5.00 -1.32
C SER A 123 3.32 -6.08 -0.98
N LEU A 124 2.77 -6.10 0.24
CA LEU A 124 1.65 -6.97 0.65
C LEU A 124 0.41 -6.75 -0.24
N GLY A 125 0.07 -5.50 -0.55
CA GLY A 125 -1.03 -5.17 -1.46
C GLY A 125 -0.82 -5.75 -2.85
N ALA A 126 0.42 -5.80 -3.35
CA ALA A 126 0.76 -6.45 -4.61
C ALA A 126 0.57 -7.97 -4.54
N SER A 127 0.89 -8.59 -3.40
CA SER A 127 0.64 -10.02 -3.17
C SER A 127 -0.86 -10.38 -3.17
N ILE A 128 -1.69 -9.48 -2.62
CA ILE A 128 -3.15 -9.61 -2.66
C ILE A 128 -3.65 -9.41 -4.10
N ALA A 129 -3.18 -8.36 -4.77
CA ALA A 129 -3.58 -8.02 -6.13
C ALA A 129 -3.27 -9.13 -7.14
N ALA A 130 -2.07 -9.73 -7.06
CA ALA A 130 -1.68 -10.84 -7.93
C ALA A 130 -2.58 -12.08 -7.73
N ARG A 131 -2.89 -12.45 -6.47
CA ARG A 131 -3.81 -13.58 -6.18
C ARG A 131 -5.22 -13.30 -6.66
N PHE A 132 -5.69 -12.07 -6.51
CA PHE A 132 -7.00 -11.68 -7.01
C PHE A 132 -7.07 -11.76 -8.54
N ALA A 133 -6.02 -11.29 -9.25
CA ALA A 133 -5.94 -11.37 -10.71
C ALA A 133 -5.91 -12.81 -11.24
N ILE A 134 -5.28 -13.74 -10.49
CA ILE A 134 -5.30 -15.18 -10.80
C ILE A 134 -6.70 -15.77 -10.64
N ALA A 135 -7.39 -15.41 -9.55
CA ALA A 135 -8.70 -15.96 -9.22
C ALA A 135 -9.84 -15.33 -10.05
N HIS A 136 -9.69 -14.08 -10.49
CA HIS A 136 -10.74 -13.27 -11.12
C HIS A 136 -10.18 -12.45 -12.31
N PRO A 137 -9.69 -13.10 -13.38
CA PRO A 137 -9.02 -12.43 -14.50
C PRO A 137 -9.92 -11.41 -15.21
N ASP A 138 -11.23 -11.71 -15.31
CA ASP A 138 -12.20 -10.86 -16.03
C ASP A 138 -12.67 -9.63 -15.21
N ARG A 139 -12.27 -9.54 -13.96
CA ARG A 139 -12.69 -8.43 -13.07
C ARG A 139 -11.73 -7.25 -13.03
N LEU A 140 -10.66 -7.29 -13.82
CA LEU A 140 -9.63 -6.25 -13.87
C LEU A 140 -9.33 -5.86 -15.32
N THR A 141 -8.99 -4.59 -15.53
CA THR A 141 -8.47 -4.12 -16.83
C THR A 141 -6.95 -4.16 -16.90
N ARG A 142 -6.28 -3.94 -15.76
CA ARG A 142 -4.81 -3.92 -15.62
C ARG A 142 -4.39 -4.32 -14.22
N LEU A 143 -3.17 -4.83 -14.11
CA LEU A 143 -2.52 -5.13 -12.84
C LEU A 143 -1.17 -4.39 -12.76
N VAL A 144 -0.93 -3.66 -11.67
CA VAL A 144 0.36 -3.02 -11.42
C VAL A 144 0.91 -3.49 -10.08
N LEU A 145 2.07 -4.12 -10.10
CA LEU A 145 2.73 -4.69 -8.95
C LEU A 145 3.95 -3.83 -8.55
N VAL A 146 3.87 -3.17 -7.40
CA VAL A 146 4.92 -2.30 -6.88
C VAL A 146 5.66 -3.01 -5.74
N GLY A 147 6.94 -3.35 -5.92
CA GLY A 147 7.74 -4.02 -4.90
C GLY A 147 7.12 -5.33 -4.39
N ALA A 148 6.57 -6.16 -5.27
CA ALA A 148 5.72 -7.30 -4.92
C ALA A 148 6.44 -8.40 -4.14
N GLY A 149 5.90 -8.75 -2.96
CA GLY A 149 6.48 -9.75 -2.05
C GLY A 149 6.33 -11.19 -2.52
N SER A 150 5.27 -11.51 -3.26
CA SER A 150 4.89 -12.90 -3.58
C SER A 150 5.53 -13.49 -4.85
N LEU A 151 6.29 -12.70 -5.61
CA LEU A 151 6.96 -13.17 -6.84
C LEU A 151 8.13 -14.10 -6.56
N ALA A 152 8.73 -14.02 -5.38
CA ALA A 152 9.82 -14.88 -4.94
C ALA A 152 9.78 -15.08 -3.42
N ARG A 153 10.63 -15.99 -2.92
CA ARG A 153 10.77 -16.23 -1.48
C ARG A 153 11.26 -14.95 -0.79
N PHE A 154 10.54 -14.54 0.25
CA PHE A 154 10.90 -13.38 1.07
C PHE A 154 12.26 -13.57 1.74
N ARG A 155 13.27 -12.83 1.30
CA ARG A 155 14.65 -12.84 1.82
C ARG A 155 15.18 -11.41 1.92
N PRO A 156 14.70 -10.61 2.87
CA PRO A 156 15.15 -9.24 3.03
C PRO A 156 16.63 -9.17 3.44
N ALA A 157 17.28 -8.07 3.16
CA ALA A 157 18.64 -7.84 3.65
C ALA A 157 18.67 -7.93 5.20
N PRO A 158 19.75 -8.41 5.81
CA PRO A 158 19.83 -8.61 7.27
C PRO A 158 19.51 -7.33 8.07
N GLY A 159 19.94 -6.16 7.58
CA GLY A 159 19.63 -4.86 8.20
C GLY A 159 18.14 -4.55 8.21
N VAL A 160 17.42 -4.86 7.11
CA VAL A 160 15.96 -4.72 7.01
C VAL A 160 15.27 -5.65 8.01
N ALA A 161 15.66 -6.93 8.03
CA ALA A 161 15.09 -7.94 8.92
C ALA A 161 15.23 -7.51 10.40
N LEU A 162 16.42 -7.09 10.80
CA LEU A 162 16.71 -6.64 12.16
C LEU A 162 15.93 -5.37 12.52
N ALA A 163 15.85 -4.39 11.61
CA ALA A 163 15.10 -3.15 11.84
C ALA A 163 13.60 -3.42 11.96
N LEU A 164 13.06 -4.30 11.12
CA LEU A 164 11.65 -4.72 11.15
C LEU A 164 11.32 -5.44 12.46
N ILE A 165 12.13 -6.42 12.88
CA ILE A 165 11.95 -7.15 14.14
C ILE A 165 11.93 -6.18 15.33
N ARG A 166 12.90 -5.24 15.38
CA ARG A 166 12.97 -4.25 16.46
C ARG A 166 11.76 -3.32 16.47
N PHE A 167 11.30 -2.88 15.29
CA PHE A 167 10.10 -2.04 15.20
C PHE A 167 8.85 -2.78 15.65
N ILE A 168 8.66 -4.04 15.24
CA ILE A 168 7.52 -4.87 15.68
C ILE A 168 7.56 -5.13 17.18
N ALA A 169 8.74 -5.44 17.74
CA ALA A 169 8.89 -5.76 19.16
C ALA A 169 8.68 -4.53 20.06
N ARG A 170 9.22 -3.38 19.66
CA ARG A 170 9.20 -2.13 20.44
C ARG A 170 8.89 -0.94 19.54
N PRO A 171 7.61 -0.72 19.14
CA PRO A 171 7.23 0.42 18.31
C PRO A 171 7.54 1.76 18.99
N GLY A 172 8.40 2.56 18.39
CA GLY A 172 8.82 3.86 18.87
C GLY A 172 9.52 4.64 17.75
N GLU A 173 9.65 5.95 17.92
CA GLU A 173 10.23 6.85 16.91
C GLU A 173 11.61 6.38 16.42
N ARG A 174 12.51 6.03 17.35
CA ARG A 174 13.87 5.55 17.00
C ARG A 174 13.85 4.25 16.17
N THR A 175 12.92 3.34 16.46
CA THR A 175 12.83 2.06 15.72
C THR A 175 12.14 2.27 14.39
N GLN A 176 11.16 3.15 14.30
CA GLN A 176 10.50 3.58 13.06
C GLN A 176 11.50 4.28 12.12
N ASP A 177 12.27 5.26 12.61
CA ASP A 177 13.30 5.94 11.83
C ASP A 177 14.37 4.97 11.31
N ARG A 178 14.74 4.00 12.14
CA ARG A 178 15.71 2.97 11.77
C ARG A 178 15.16 2.05 10.67
N PHE A 179 13.88 1.71 10.74
CA PHE A 179 13.20 0.94 9.70
C PHE A 179 13.06 1.76 8.41
N LEU A 180 12.65 3.02 8.50
CA LEU A 180 12.55 3.93 7.34
C LEU A 180 13.87 4.00 6.56
N ARG A 181 15.01 4.14 7.26
CA ARG A 181 16.35 4.12 6.64
C ARG A 181 16.70 2.82 5.91
N GLN A 182 16.01 1.73 6.19
CA GLN A 182 16.24 0.47 5.48
C GLN A 182 15.37 0.31 4.25
N VAL A 183 14.20 0.95 4.21
CA VAL A 183 13.23 0.80 3.13
C VAL A 183 13.25 1.98 2.14
N THR A 184 14.03 3.01 2.44
CA THR A 184 14.27 4.18 1.57
C THR A 184 15.75 4.30 1.21
N VAL A 185 16.04 5.05 0.16
CA VAL A 185 17.42 5.49 -0.16
C VAL A 185 17.79 6.67 0.71
N ASP A 186 16.90 7.66 0.77
CA ASP A 186 17.09 8.86 1.57
C ASP A 186 15.82 9.22 2.37
N PRO A 187 15.81 8.93 3.68
CA PRO A 187 14.67 9.27 4.55
C PRO A 187 14.34 10.78 4.60
N SER A 188 15.31 11.64 4.30
CA SER A 188 15.07 13.09 4.31
C SER A 188 14.09 13.51 3.22
N ARG A 189 14.07 12.79 2.09
CA ARG A 189 13.09 13.00 1.01
C ARG A 189 11.66 12.72 1.46
N VAL A 190 11.44 11.65 2.23
CA VAL A 190 10.12 11.34 2.78
C VAL A 190 9.68 12.43 3.77
N ARG A 191 10.62 12.90 4.61
CA ARG A 191 10.34 14.01 5.53
C ARG A 191 10.00 15.31 4.79
N ALA A 192 10.77 15.66 3.77
CA ALA A 192 10.51 16.83 2.93
C ALA A 192 9.17 16.71 2.17
N LEU A 193 8.84 15.53 1.66
CA LEU A 193 7.58 15.26 0.96
C LEU A 193 6.37 15.46 1.87
N LEU A 194 6.46 15.05 3.13
CA LEU A 194 5.40 15.20 4.13
C LEU A 194 5.36 16.61 4.73
N GLY A 195 6.50 17.31 4.79
CA GLY A 195 6.58 18.66 5.36
C GLY A 195 5.97 18.75 6.75
N GLU A 196 5.02 19.67 6.95
CA GLU A 196 4.29 19.87 8.21
C GLU A 196 3.46 18.64 8.65
N ARG A 197 3.21 17.69 7.74
CA ARG A 197 2.49 16.43 8.04
C ARG A 197 3.39 15.34 8.59
N TRP A 198 4.71 15.58 8.68
CA TRP A 198 5.67 14.55 9.13
C TRP A 198 5.34 14.04 10.54
N GLU A 199 5.11 14.93 11.50
CA GLU A 199 4.79 14.57 12.89
C GLU A 199 3.48 13.77 12.97
N ALA A 200 2.46 14.19 12.23
CA ALA A 200 1.20 13.46 12.14
C ALA A 200 1.40 12.06 11.54
N SER A 201 2.25 11.93 10.51
CA SER A 201 2.58 10.62 9.93
C SER A 201 3.30 9.70 10.91
N GLN A 202 4.25 10.23 11.67
CA GLN A 202 4.94 9.49 12.73
C GLN A 202 3.96 9.02 13.80
N ALA A 203 3.13 9.95 14.32
CA ALA A 203 2.15 9.67 15.35
C ALA A 203 1.16 8.59 14.91
N TYR A 204 0.58 8.71 13.71
CA TYR A 204 -0.36 7.73 13.17
C TYR A 204 0.26 6.34 13.02
N ASN A 205 1.42 6.25 12.40
CA ASN A 205 2.09 4.97 12.19
C ASN A 205 2.47 4.29 13.52
N LEU A 206 2.90 5.06 14.54
CA LEU A 206 3.21 4.52 15.86
C LEU A 206 1.97 4.06 16.62
N ASP A 207 0.88 4.81 16.52
CA ASP A 207 -0.40 4.45 17.11
C ASP A 207 -0.89 3.12 16.54
N ARG A 208 -0.92 2.98 15.22
CA ARG A 208 -1.30 1.72 14.55
C ARG A 208 -0.34 0.57 14.89
N ALA A 209 0.97 0.80 14.90
CA ALA A 209 1.94 -0.22 15.26
C ALA A 209 1.82 -0.70 16.73
N ARG A 210 1.26 0.10 17.63
CA ARG A 210 1.01 -0.24 19.04
C ARG A 210 -0.35 -0.91 19.26
N THR A 211 -1.32 -0.68 18.40
CA THR A 211 -2.68 -1.20 18.52
C THR A 211 -2.70 -2.74 18.39
N PRO A 212 -3.16 -3.48 19.42
CA PRO A 212 -3.09 -4.95 19.44
C PRO A 212 -3.81 -5.64 18.28
N SER A 213 -5.01 -5.18 17.91
CA SER A 213 -5.79 -5.71 16.78
C SER A 213 -5.06 -5.51 15.46
N VAL A 214 -4.51 -4.33 15.19
CA VAL A 214 -3.70 -4.02 14.00
C VAL A 214 -2.46 -4.92 13.94
N ARG A 215 -1.77 -5.12 15.06
CA ARG A 215 -0.61 -6.03 15.13
C ARG A 215 -0.98 -7.47 14.81
N ALA A 216 -2.13 -7.93 15.32
CA ALA A 216 -2.62 -9.28 15.06
C ALA A 216 -2.99 -9.47 13.58
N ALA A 217 -3.74 -8.54 12.99
CA ALA A 217 -4.09 -8.52 11.56
C ALA A 217 -2.83 -8.48 10.68
N ASN A 218 -1.90 -7.58 10.98
CA ASN A 218 -0.65 -7.44 10.23
C ASN A 218 0.18 -8.73 10.22
N ARG A 219 0.31 -9.41 11.36
CA ARG A 219 1.00 -10.71 11.45
C ARG A 219 0.28 -11.80 10.65
N ARG A 220 -1.06 -11.84 10.70
CA ARG A 220 -1.86 -12.82 9.95
C ARG A 220 -1.72 -12.60 8.46
N LEU A 221 -1.91 -11.37 7.97
CA LEU A 221 -1.80 -11.02 6.56
C LEU A 221 -0.39 -11.30 6.01
N LEU A 222 0.65 -10.98 6.78
CA LEU A 222 2.03 -11.27 6.38
C LEU A 222 2.23 -12.78 6.19
N ARG A 223 1.79 -13.58 7.16
CA ARG A 223 1.93 -15.04 7.13
C ARG A 223 1.12 -15.67 6.00
N GLU A 224 -0.13 -15.22 5.78
CA GLU A 224 -1.05 -15.83 4.81
C GLU A 224 -0.77 -15.38 3.37
N LEU A 225 -0.37 -14.13 3.18
CA LEU A 225 -0.29 -13.50 1.87
C LEU A 225 1.09 -12.89 1.55
N GLY A 226 1.74 -12.27 2.54
CA GLY A 226 2.95 -11.48 2.30
C GLY A 226 4.20 -12.34 2.08
N THR A 227 4.37 -13.44 2.84
CA THR A 227 5.57 -14.32 2.76
C THR A 227 5.36 -15.56 1.92
N LYS A 228 4.12 -15.94 1.61
CA LYS A 228 3.83 -17.08 0.74
C LYS A 228 4.07 -16.70 -0.72
N THR A 229 5.05 -17.34 -1.33
CA THR A 229 5.33 -17.21 -2.76
C THR A 229 4.16 -17.78 -3.58
N ILE A 230 3.78 -17.10 -4.65
CA ILE A 230 2.86 -17.64 -5.66
C ILE A 230 3.69 -18.53 -6.59
N PRO A 231 3.29 -19.79 -6.82
CA PRO A 231 4.00 -20.68 -7.72
C PRO A 231 4.11 -20.09 -9.13
N PRO A 232 5.23 -20.29 -9.84
CA PRO A 232 5.44 -19.74 -11.18
C PRO A 232 4.35 -20.09 -12.20
N HIS A 233 3.80 -21.31 -12.12
CA HIS A 233 2.73 -21.75 -13.01
C HIS A 233 1.39 -21.02 -12.73
N GLU A 234 1.14 -20.59 -11.48
CA GLU A 234 -0.01 -19.76 -11.15
C GLU A 234 0.19 -18.32 -11.64
N LEU A 235 1.41 -17.74 -11.45
CA LEU A 235 1.72 -16.40 -11.98
C LEU A 235 1.58 -16.35 -13.50
N ALA A 236 1.92 -17.42 -14.22
CA ALA A 236 1.73 -17.52 -15.67
C ALA A 236 0.26 -17.51 -16.10
N ARG A 237 -0.70 -17.75 -15.19
CA ARG A 237 -2.14 -17.68 -15.45
C ARG A 237 -2.70 -16.24 -15.37
N ILE A 238 -1.91 -15.27 -14.96
CA ILE A 238 -2.36 -13.87 -14.97
C ILE A 238 -2.52 -13.41 -16.41
N ALA A 239 -3.77 -13.33 -16.87
CA ALA A 239 -4.13 -12.98 -18.24
C ALA A 239 -4.28 -11.46 -18.45
N VAL A 240 -4.50 -10.71 -17.37
CA VAL A 240 -4.67 -9.26 -17.43
C VAL A 240 -3.32 -8.55 -17.72
N PRO A 241 -3.29 -7.50 -18.57
CA PRO A 241 -2.07 -6.73 -18.81
C PRO A 241 -1.43 -6.29 -17.49
N THR A 242 -0.20 -6.75 -17.26
CA THR A 242 0.51 -6.58 -15.97
C THR A 242 1.78 -5.79 -16.16
N SER A 243 2.08 -4.87 -15.24
CA SER A 243 3.34 -4.10 -15.19
C SER A 243 3.97 -4.18 -13.80
N LEU A 244 5.29 -4.06 -13.76
CA LEU A 244 6.09 -4.03 -12.55
C LEU A 244 6.65 -2.63 -12.32
N ILE A 245 6.61 -2.13 -11.08
CA ILE A 245 7.30 -0.89 -10.65
C ILE A 245 8.21 -1.24 -9.49
N TRP A 246 9.48 -0.83 -9.56
CA TRP A 246 10.47 -1.25 -8.57
C TRP A 246 11.52 -0.19 -8.30
N GLY A 247 11.89 -0.02 -7.03
CA GLY A 247 13.05 0.80 -6.67
C GLY A 247 14.34 0.04 -6.96
N ARG A 248 15.35 0.70 -7.57
CA ARG A 248 16.64 0.08 -7.87
C ARG A 248 17.33 -0.44 -6.61
N HIS A 249 17.19 0.28 -5.52
CA HIS A 249 17.85 -0.01 -4.24
C HIS A 249 16.96 -0.75 -3.24
N ASP A 250 15.93 -1.46 -3.72
CA ASP A 250 15.04 -2.22 -2.84
C ASP A 250 15.81 -3.34 -2.10
N ARG A 251 15.90 -3.19 -0.77
CA ARG A 251 16.56 -4.14 0.14
C ARG A 251 15.59 -5.14 0.76
N VAL A 252 14.29 -4.94 0.56
CA VAL A 252 13.21 -5.83 1.03
C VAL A 252 12.93 -6.90 -0.03
N MET A 253 12.64 -6.43 -1.25
CA MET A 253 12.42 -7.25 -2.44
C MET A 253 13.38 -6.80 -3.54
N ARG A 254 14.49 -7.52 -3.69
CA ARG A 254 15.57 -7.13 -4.59
C ARG A 254 15.08 -6.97 -6.03
N LEU A 255 15.58 -5.95 -6.74
CA LEU A 255 15.22 -5.65 -8.13
C LEU A 255 15.32 -6.88 -9.06
N ARG A 256 16.31 -7.75 -8.86
CA ARG A 256 16.48 -8.99 -9.63
C ARG A 256 15.21 -9.85 -9.69
N ILE A 257 14.37 -9.80 -8.66
CA ILE A 257 13.09 -10.54 -8.65
C ILE A 257 12.14 -10.00 -9.71
N ALA A 258 12.10 -8.69 -9.87
CA ALA A 258 11.30 -8.04 -10.89
C ALA A 258 11.86 -8.25 -12.30
N GLU A 259 13.19 -8.21 -12.44
CA GLU A 259 13.89 -8.50 -13.71
C GLU A 259 13.60 -9.94 -14.18
N GLU A 260 13.72 -10.92 -13.27
CA GLU A 260 13.40 -12.32 -13.56
C GLU A 260 11.91 -12.52 -13.94
N ALA A 261 10.99 -11.84 -13.22
CA ALA A 261 9.57 -11.90 -13.53
C ALA A 261 9.24 -11.22 -14.87
N SER A 262 9.84 -10.08 -15.16
CA SER A 262 9.69 -9.35 -16.42
C SER A 262 10.09 -10.23 -17.61
N VAL A 263 11.26 -10.86 -17.54
CA VAL A 263 11.74 -11.77 -18.60
C VAL A 263 10.84 -12.99 -18.73
N ARG A 264 10.44 -13.59 -17.61
CA ARG A 264 9.67 -14.84 -17.60
C ARG A 264 8.24 -14.67 -18.11
N TYR A 265 7.57 -13.57 -17.74
CA TYR A 265 6.15 -13.37 -18.02
C TYR A 265 5.88 -12.29 -19.06
N GLY A 266 6.92 -11.62 -19.59
CA GLY A 266 6.77 -10.50 -20.53
C GLY A 266 6.17 -9.24 -19.90
N TRP A 267 6.21 -9.09 -18.58
CA TRP A 267 5.64 -7.93 -17.88
C TRP A 267 6.59 -6.73 -17.97
N PRO A 268 6.17 -5.59 -18.51
CA PRO A 268 6.98 -4.37 -18.51
C PRO A 268 7.46 -3.99 -17.11
N LEU A 269 8.75 -3.68 -16.98
CA LEU A 269 9.40 -3.28 -15.74
C LEU A 269 9.77 -1.80 -15.78
N HIS A 270 9.26 -1.02 -14.83
CA HIS A 270 9.60 0.38 -14.61
C HIS A 270 10.48 0.49 -13.37
N VAL A 271 11.76 0.77 -13.57
CA VAL A 271 12.72 0.95 -12.47
C VAL A 271 12.75 2.42 -12.05
N ILE A 272 12.62 2.66 -10.73
CA ILE A 272 12.81 3.97 -10.13
C ILE A 272 14.23 4.01 -9.57
N GLU A 273 15.13 4.75 -10.24
CA GLU A 273 16.58 4.67 -10.03
C GLU A 273 17.01 4.99 -8.59
N ASP A 274 16.52 6.09 -8.02
CA ASP A 274 16.89 6.57 -6.70
C ASP A 274 15.86 6.19 -5.63
N ALA A 275 15.27 5.00 -5.70
CA ALA A 275 14.29 4.55 -4.74
C ALA A 275 14.63 3.19 -4.14
N GLY A 276 14.25 3.02 -2.86
CA GLY A 276 14.23 1.76 -2.15
C GLY A 276 12.88 1.04 -2.30
N HIS A 277 12.51 0.28 -1.27
CA HIS A 277 11.23 -0.43 -1.23
C HIS A 277 10.02 0.53 -1.20
N PHE A 278 10.17 1.65 -0.50
CA PHE A 278 9.19 2.74 -0.50
C PHE A 278 9.40 3.65 -1.73
N SER A 279 9.05 3.16 -2.90
CA SER A 279 9.26 3.86 -4.17
C SER A 279 8.58 5.23 -4.25
N LEU A 280 7.58 5.50 -3.40
CA LEU A 280 6.92 6.81 -3.25
C LEU A 280 7.82 7.90 -2.64
N GLU A 281 9.03 7.57 -2.16
CA GLU A 281 10.07 8.57 -1.83
C GLU A 281 10.49 9.39 -3.06
N GLN A 282 10.20 8.88 -4.27
CA GLN A 282 10.39 9.54 -5.57
C GLN A 282 9.03 9.74 -6.27
N PRO A 283 8.17 10.66 -5.78
CA PRO A 283 6.78 10.75 -6.22
C PRO A 283 6.64 11.11 -7.70
N GLN A 284 7.56 11.91 -8.29
CA GLN A 284 7.50 12.25 -9.71
C GLN A 284 7.77 11.03 -10.60
N ALA A 285 8.83 10.26 -10.29
CA ALA A 285 9.17 9.06 -11.03
C ALA A 285 8.09 7.97 -10.84
N CYS A 286 7.55 7.83 -9.62
CA CYS A 286 6.47 6.90 -9.35
C CYS A 286 5.19 7.26 -10.11
N ARG A 287 4.81 8.55 -10.18
CA ARG A 287 3.68 9.04 -11.01
C ARG A 287 3.89 8.73 -12.50
N ALA A 288 5.08 9.00 -13.02
CA ALA A 288 5.39 8.70 -14.42
C ALA A 288 5.30 7.20 -14.72
N ALA A 289 5.84 6.36 -13.85
CA ALA A 289 5.75 4.90 -13.98
C ALA A 289 4.30 4.41 -13.89
N LEU A 290 3.49 4.93 -12.94
CA LEU A 290 2.07 4.59 -12.81
C LEU A 290 1.27 5.01 -14.05
N ARG A 291 1.45 6.22 -14.57
CA ARG A 291 0.78 6.67 -15.80
C ARG A 291 1.07 5.73 -16.97
N THR A 292 2.32 5.36 -17.18
CA THR A 292 2.70 4.42 -18.24
C THR A 292 2.08 3.04 -18.01
N ALA A 293 2.17 2.50 -16.80
CA ALA A 293 1.62 1.20 -16.43
C ALA A 293 0.08 1.16 -16.55
N LEU A 294 -0.61 2.28 -16.31
CA LEU A 294 -2.06 2.44 -16.48
C LEU A 294 -2.47 2.70 -17.94
N GLY A 295 -1.52 2.79 -18.87
CA GLY A 295 -1.79 2.96 -20.30
C GLY A 295 -2.07 4.41 -20.73
N GLN A 296 -1.72 5.39 -19.90
CA GLN A 296 -1.77 6.79 -20.28
C GLN A 296 -0.51 7.14 -21.08
N GLN A 297 -0.66 7.41 -22.37
CA GLN A 297 0.42 7.98 -23.17
C GLN A 297 0.67 9.45 -22.77
N ARG A 298 1.92 9.90 -22.82
CA ARG A 298 2.24 11.34 -22.72
C ARG A 298 1.50 12.06 -23.86
N ARG A 299 0.56 12.92 -23.48
CA ARG A 299 0.10 13.96 -24.41
C ARG A 299 1.19 14.99 -24.58
#